data_c1da2d21b162aeb64f064410fd61354c
#
_entry.id   c1da2d21b162aeb64f064410fd61354c
#
_cell.length_a   1.000
_cell.length_b   1.000
_cell.length_c   1.000
_cell.angle_alpha   90.00
_cell.angle_beta   90.00
_cell.angle_gamma   90.00
#
_symmetry.space_group_name_H-M   'P 1'
#
loop_
_entity.id
_entity.type
_entity.pdbx_description
1 polymer ?
#
loop_
_entity_poly.entity_id
_entity_poly.type
_entity_poly.pdbx_seq_one_letter_code
_entity_poly.pdbx_strand_id
1 'polypeptide(L)'
;MNGFVKMGRCLFFVLLLISSTVSKGQIYKYIGLEDGLNNQKIYHIQKDQRGYMWFLTQEGIDRYDGKHIKHYNFSDDSMKLDSRIALNWLYMDSENVLWVIGQKGRIFRYDLQHDKFELAYVHPELIRNKSQAFLNYGYLDKSDRIWLCCKDSIIWYNIRTGTTTHMPAPAIGEITTIEQADGNHFFIGTGSGLFRAGIGDGRLKLLSDETVESISTPVHELYYHVVSKQLFIGSYKEGVLIYDMEGTGKIIPCQSPNNVEINQIVALNAHELLVATGGKGVYKLDVNTYMSEPYITANYSSYNGMNGNNINDIYVDEEERIWLANYPTGITVRNNRYGSYDLIRHSLGNSRSLVNDQVHDVLEDSDGDLWFATSNGIPYVICSVRQKKSRLVSSSLMKLMP
;
A
#
# COMPACT_ATOMS: atom_id res chain seq x y z
N MET A 1 -20.00 54.05 -58.86
CA MET A 1 -18.57 53.79 -59.03
C MET A 1 -18.14 52.84 -57.94
N ASN A 2 -17.66 51.68 -58.35
CA ASN A 2 -17.46 50.48 -57.57
C ASN A 2 -16.25 50.53 -56.64
N GLY A 3 -16.43 50.16 -55.42
CA GLY A 3 -15.34 49.85 -54.48
C GLY A 3 -15.54 48.47 -53.80
N PHE A 4 -14.87 47.44 -54.33
CA PHE A 4 -14.87 46.11 -53.77
C PHE A 4 -14.11 46.04 -52.43
N VAL A 5 -14.81 45.72 -51.37
CA VAL A 5 -14.19 45.36 -50.11
C VAL A 5 -13.84 43.87 -50.13
N LYS A 6 -12.58 43.53 -50.20
CA LYS A 6 -12.08 42.16 -50.01
C LYS A 6 -12.15 41.78 -48.53
N MET A 7 -13.07 40.90 -48.22
CA MET A 7 -13.18 40.28 -46.90
C MET A 7 -12.13 39.14 -46.81
N GLY A 8 -11.04 39.41 -46.09
CA GLY A 8 -10.03 38.41 -45.77
C GLY A 8 -10.58 37.41 -44.78
N ARG A 9 -10.74 36.17 -45.18
CA ARG A 9 -11.01 35.04 -44.29
C ARG A 9 -9.76 34.75 -43.50
N CYS A 10 -9.70 35.13 -42.22
CA CYS A 10 -8.75 34.58 -41.24
C CYS A 10 -9.16 33.16 -40.95
N LEU A 11 -8.41 32.21 -41.52
CA LEU A 11 -8.44 30.81 -41.08
C LEU A 11 -7.74 30.73 -39.73
N PHE A 12 -8.52 30.59 -38.67
CA PHE A 12 -8.00 30.16 -37.35
C PHE A 12 -7.69 28.68 -37.46
N PHE A 13 -6.42 28.33 -37.65
CA PHE A 13 -5.91 27.01 -37.38
C PHE A 13 -5.87 26.82 -35.86
N VAL A 14 -6.90 26.22 -35.30
CA VAL A 14 -6.84 25.66 -33.94
C VAL A 14 -5.98 24.41 -34.07
N LEU A 15 -4.70 24.54 -33.71
CA LEU A 15 -3.83 23.40 -33.43
C LEU A 15 -4.34 22.74 -32.16
N LEU A 16 -5.23 21.77 -32.30
CA LEU A 16 -5.50 20.77 -31.25
C LEU A 16 -4.23 19.95 -31.07
N LEU A 17 -3.40 20.37 -30.13
CA LEU A 17 -2.39 19.51 -29.53
C LEU A 17 -3.11 18.38 -28.80
N ILE A 18 -3.49 17.35 -29.54
CA ILE A 18 -3.84 16.06 -28.96
C ILE A 18 -2.53 15.53 -28.36
N SER A 19 -2.30 15.81 -27.09
CA SER A 19 -1.33 15.08 -26.29
C SER A 19 -1.83 13.63 -26.30
N SER A 20 -1.29 12.82 -27.20
CA SER A 20 -1.43 11.38 -27.13
C SER A 20 -0.76 10.95 -25.83
N THR A 21 -1.54 10.78 -24.77
CA THR A 21 -1.11 10.03 -23.62
C THR A 21 -0.82 8.62 -24.14
N VAL A 22 0.47 8.34 -24.34
CA VAL A 22 0.94 6.97 -24.53
C VAL A 22 0.55 6.25 -23.24
N SER A 23 -0.52 5.47 -23.29
CA SER A 23 -0.88 4.57 -22.19
C SER A 23 0.27 3.56 -22.08
N LYS A 24 1.22 3.83 -21.21
CA LYS A 24 2.26 2.87 -20.86
C LYS A 24 1.55 1.68 -20.23
N GLY A 25 1.64 0.51 -20.85
CA GLY A 25 1.11 -0.72 -20.29
C GLY A 25 1.77 -0.96 -18.94
N GLN A 26 0.99 -0.86 -17.87
CA GLN A 26 1.47 -1.15 -16.52
C GLN A 26 1.35 -2.65 -16.32
N ILE A 27 2.43 -3.29 -15.89
CA ILE A 27 2.41 -4.72 -15.61
C ILE A 27 1.97 -4.90 -14.16
N TYR A 28 0.83 -5.54 -13.99
CA TYR A 28 0.34 -5.99 -12.69
C TYR A 28 0.57 -7.49 -12.55
N LYS A 29 1.09 -7.90 -11.41
CA LYS A 29 1.15 -9.29 -10.97
C LYS A 29 0.23 -9.45 -9.78
N TYR A 30 -0.54 -10.52 -9.76
CA TYR A 30 -1.39 -10.88 -8.62
C TYR A 30 -0.74 -12.04 -7.88
N ILE A 31 -0.90 -12.04 -6.56
CA ILE A 31 -0.50 -13.13 -5.70
C ILE A 31 -1.71 -13.45 -4.81
N GLY A 32 -2.25 -14.65 -5.00
CA GLY A 32 -3.45 -15.14 -4.33
C GLY A 32 -3.28 -16.55 -3.76
N LEU A 33 -4.40 -17.20 -3.43
CA LEU A 33 -4.40 -18.59 -2.96
C LEU A 33 -3.81 -19.56 -4.00
N GLU A 34 -4.00 -19.27 -5.29
CA GLU A 34 -3.47 -20.09 -6.39
C GLU A 34 -1.94 -20.04 -6.47
N ASP A 35 -1.34 -18.95 -5.98
CA ASP A 35 0.12 -18.79 -5.89
C ASP A 35 0.68 -19.34 -4.58
N GLY A 36 -0.20 -19.80 -3.68
CA GLY A 36 0.15 -20.42 -2.42
C GLY A 36 0.03 -19.52 -1.20
N LEU A 37 -0.67 -18.36 -1.24
CA LEU A 37 -0.99 -17.62 -0.02
C LEU A 37 -1.83 -18.47 0.95
N ASN A 38 -1.54 -18.36 2.24
CA ASN A 38 -2.33 -19.01 3.28
C ASN A 38 -3.71 -18.36 3.45
N ASN A 39 -3.77 -17.03 3.29
CA ASN A 39 -5.01 -16.27 3.33
C ASN A 39 -4.92 -15.02 2.46
N GLN A 40 -6.02 -14.62 1.83
CA GLN A 40 -6.07 -13.42 0.97
C GLN A 40 -6.28 -12.12 1.75
N LYS A 41 -6.61 -12.18 3.03
CA LYS A 41 -6.70 -10.98 3.88
C LYS A 41 -5.32 -10.62 4.39
N ILE A 42 -4.69 -9.70 3.72
CA ILE A 42 -3.36 -9.20 4.05
C ILE A 42 -3.50 -7.91 4.85
N TYR A 43 -2.76 -7.81 5.94
CA TYR A 43 -2.75 -6.64 6.83
C TYR A 43 -1.50 -5.80 6.66
N HIS A 44 -0.33 -6.44 6.54
CA HIS A 44 0.96 -5.74 6.37
C HIS A 44 1.87 -6.47 5.38
N ILE A 45 2.69 -5.67 4.71
CA ILE A 45 3.72 -6.12 3.77
C ILE A 45 5.06 -5.54 4.21
N GLN A 46 6.08 -6.39 4.32
CA GLN A 46 7.45 -5.98 4.62
C GLN A 46 8.44 -6.73 3.72
N LYS A 47 9.61 -6.12 3.46
CA LYS A 47 10.70 -6.75 2.73
C LYS A 47 11.93 -6.85 3.64
N ASP A 48 12.59 -8.01 3.65
CA ASP A 48 13.84 -8.15 4.37
C ASP A 48 15.06 -7.87 3.47
N GLN A 49 16.24 -7.71 4.06
CA GLN A 49 17.48 -7.43 3.32
C GLN A 49 17.90 -8.54 2.36
N ARG A 50 17.37 -9.75 2.50
CA ARG A 50 17.62 -10.88 1.59
C ARG A 50 16.72 -10.82 0.35
N GLY A 51 15.77 -9.87 0.33
CA GLY A 51 14.82 -9.68 -0.75
C GLY A 51 13.53 -10.49 -0.61
N TYR A 52 13.32 -11.20 0.51
CA TYR A 52 12.05 -11.87 0.76
C TYR A 52 10.96 -10.85 1.11
N MET A 53 9.78 -11.07 0.53
CA MET A 53 8.58 -10.34 0.93
C MET A 53 7.85 -11.11 2.01
N TRP A 54 7.43 -10.41 3.04
CA TRP A 54 6.72 -10.94 4.19
C TRP A 54 5.32 -10.35 4.24
N PHE A 55 4.34 -11.21 4.38
CA PHE A 55 2.92 -10.84 4.37
C PHE A 55 2.29 -11.27 5.68
N LEU A 56 1.80 -10.30 6.45
CA LEU A 56 0.96 -10.58 7.60
C LEU A 56 -0.46 -10.85 7.12
N THR A 57 -0.93 -12.06 7.34
CA THR A 57 -2.26 -12.51 6.92
C THR A 57 -3.18 -12.78 8.12
N GLN A 58 -4.45 -13.00 7.88
CA GLN A 58 -5.39 -13.41 8.93
C GLN A 58 -5.01 -14.76 9.57
N GLU A 59 -4.31 -15.63 8.87
CA GLU A 59 -3.99 -17.00 9.31
C GLU A 59 -2.54 -17.16 9.78
N GLY A 60 -1.72 -16.10 9.75
CA GLY A 60 -0.32 -16.15 10.11
C GLY A 60 0.57 -15.28 9.23
N ILE A 61 1.78 -15.70 8.98
CA ILE A 61 2.74 -14.98 8.15
C ILE A 61 3.16 -15.84 6.98
N ASP A 62 3.16 -15.24 5.81
CA ASP A 62 3.66 -15.82 4.59
C ASP A 62 4.96 -15.12 4.17
N ARG A 63 5.97 -15.91 3.76
CA ARG A 63 7.21 -15.41 3.17
C ARG A 63 7.29 -15.81 1.72
N TYR A 64 7.46 -14.84 0.85
CA TYR A 64 7.55 -15.01 -0.59
C TYR A 64 8.98 -14.74 -1.09
N ASP A 65 9.55 -15.68 -1.85
CA ASP A 65 10.91 -15.62 -2.40
C ASP A 65 10.98 -15.14 -3.86
N GLY A 66 9.84 -14.71 -4.42
CA GLY A 66 9.68 -14.36 -5.84
C GLY A 66 8.98 -15.47 -6.64
N LYS A 67 8.93 -16.70 -6.14
CA LYS A 67 8.32 -17.87 -6.80
C LYS A 67 7.48 -18.74 -5.87
N HIS A 68 7.95 -19.00 -4.66
CA HIS A 68 7.31 -19.89 -3.69
C HIS A 68 6.92 -19.11 -2.43
N ILE A 69 5.88 -19.59 -1.75
CA ILE A 69 5.42 -19.04 -0.49
C ILE A 69 5.64 -20.08 0.62
N LYS A 70 6.30 -19.65 1.70
CA LYS A 70 6.44 -20.43 2.93
C LYS A 70 5.57 -19.85 4.02
N HIS A 71 4.80 -20.71 4.71
CA HIS A 71 3.88 -20.33 5.78
C HIS A 71 4.51 -20.47 7.15
N TYR A 72 4.21 -19.54 8.05
CA TYR A 72 4.55 -19.57 9.45
C TYR A 72 3.26 -19.42 10.26
N ASN A 73 2.88 -20.49 10.95
CA ASN A 73 1.71 -20.55 11.81
C ASN A 73 2.13 -20.33 13.27
N PHE A 74 1.32 -19.61 13.99
CA PHE A 74 1.51 -19.31 15.40
C PHE A 74 0.49 -20.11 16.21
N SER A 75 0.90 -21.26 16.70
CA SER A 75 0.15 -22.05 17.66
C SER A 75 0.91 -22.10 18.98
N ASP A 76 0.23 -21.95 20.07
CA ASP A 76 0.82 -22.08 21.40
C ASP A 76 0.50 -23.46 21.96
N ASP A 77 1.27 -24.47 21.54
CA ASP A 77 1.16 -25.84 22.06
C ASP A 77 1.51 -25.93 23.54
N SER A 78 2.24 -24.95 24.09
CA SER A 78 2.69 -24.95 25.48
C SER A 78 1.60 -24.53 26.48
N MET A 79 0.57 -23.82 26.02
CA MET A 79 -0.43 -23.24 26.91
C MET A 79 -1.82 -23.87 26.83
N LYS A 80 -2.06 -24.92 26.06
CA LYS A 80 -3.41 -25.55 25.86
C LYS A 80 -4.52 -24.53 25.62
N LEU A 81 -4.19 -23.38 25.05
CA LEU A 81 -5.12 -22.33 24.65
C LEU A 81 -5.51 -22.58 23.21
N ASP A 82 -6.71 -23.09 23.10
CA ASP A 82 -7.44 -23.34 21.88
C ASP A 82 -7.72 -21.99 21.20
N SER A 83 -6.80 -21.49 20.40
CA SER A 83 -7.08 -20.52 19.36
C SER A 83 -5.81 -20.03 18.67
N ARG A 84 -5.91 -19.93 17.37
CA ARG A 84 -4.98 -19.19 16.52
C ARG A 84 -4.68 -17.83 17.13
N ILE A 85 -3.40 -17.50 17.26
CA ILE A 85 -2.99 -16.19 17.77
C ILE A 85 -3.27 -15.19 16.66
N ALA A 86 -4.20 -14.26 16.88
CA ALA A 86 -4.39 -13.16 15.98
C ALA A 86 -3.17 -12.24 16.03
N LEU A 87 -2.54 -12.03 14.89
CA LEU A 87 -1.40 -11.15 14.70
C LEU A 87 -1.90 -9.86 14.06
N ASN A 88 -1.41 -8.72 14.52
CA ASN A 88 -1.94 -7.44 14.06
C ASN A 88 -0.89 -6.54 13.42
N TRP A 89 0.37 -6.61 13.85
CA TRP A 89 1.40 -5.70 13.37
C TRP A 89 2.68 -6.45 13.05
N LEU A 90 3.34 -6.03 11.97
CA LEU A 90 4.57 -6.58 11.46
C LEU A 90 5.57 -5.45 11.24
N TYR A 91 6.72 -5.54 11.87
CA TYR A 91 7.76 -4.50 11.81
C TYR A 91 9.13 -5.09 11.54
N MET A 92 9.96 -4.29 10.87
CA MET A 92 11.39 -4.55 10.73
C MET A 92 12.15 -3.58 11.64
N ASP A 93 13.05 -4.10 12.47
CA ASP A 93 13.90 -3.25 13.32
C ASP A 93 15.10 -2.66 12.56
N SER A 94 15.90 -1.86 13.24
CA SER A 94 17.09 -1.21 12.67
C SER A 94 18.19 -2.19 12.26
N GLU A 95 18.17 -3.45 12.74
CA GLU A 95 19.08 -4.52 12.35
C GLU A 95 18.46 -5.50 11.35
N ASN A 96 17.30 -5.14 10.77
CA ASN A 96 16.51 -5.99 9.85
C ASN A 96 16.07 -7.33 10.43
N VAL A 97 15.73 -7.34 11.69
CA VAL A 97 15.03 -8.45 12.32
C VAL A 97 13.54 -8.18 12.27
N LEU A 98 12.79 -9.18 11.87
CA LEU A 98 11.34 -9.11 11.77
C LEU A 98 10.69 -9.36 13.13
N TRP A 99 9.79 -8.46 13.52
CA TRP A 99 9.02 -8.50 14.76
C TRP A 99 7.54 -8.54 14.48
N VAL A 100 6.82 -9.34 15.23
CA VAL A 100 5.38 -9.52 15.09
C VAL A 100 4.70 -9.27 16.43
N ILE A 101 3.65 -8.48 16.41
CA ILE A 101 2.86 -8.17 17.60
C ILE A 101 1.47 -8.79 17.46
N GLY A 102 1.10 -9.64 18.40
CA GLY A 102 -0.22 -10.27 18.47
C GLY A 102 -1.15 -9.54 19.42
N GLN A 103 -2.45 -9.72 19.21
CA GLN A 103 -3.55 -9.06 19.93
C GLN A 103 -3.47 -9.13 21.47
N LYS A 104 -2.89 -10.18 22.01
CA LYS A 104 -2.78 -10.37 23.46
C LYS A 104 -1.41 -9.95 24.01
N GLY A 105 -0.78 -8.93 23.39
CA GLY A 105 0.51 -8.43 23.82
C GLY A 105 1.63 -9.47 23.75
N ARG A 106 1.52 -10.42 22.81
CA ARG A 106 2.59 -11.32 22.48
C ARG A 106 3.48 -10.67 21.46
N ILE A 107 4.79 -10.74 21.68
CA ILE A 107 5.81 -10.26 20.75
C ILE A 107 6.62 -11.45 20.28
N PHE A 108 6.68 -11.66 18.99
CA PHE A 108 7.50 -12.67 18.37
C PHE A 108 8.63 -12.03 17.59
N ARG A 109 9.78 -12.70 17.60
CA ARG A 109 10.96 -12.34 16.84
C ARG A 109 11.25 -13.43 15.83
N TYR A 110 11.59 -13.05 14.60
CA TYR A 110 12.07 -14.01 13.62
C TYR A 110 13.51 -14.43 13.90
N ASP A 111 13.73 -15.72 14.08
CA ASP A 111 15.06 -16.34 14.19
C ASP A 111 15.50 -16.80 12.80
N LEU A 112 16.45 -16.06 12.24
CA LEU A 112 17.00 -16.33 10.92
C LEU A 112 17.77 -17.67 10.87
N GLN A 113 18.42 -18.06 11.95
CA GLN A 113 19.26 -19.25 11.98
C GLN A 113 18.42 -20.54 11.91
N HIS A 114 17.27 -20.53 12.59
CA HIS A 114 16.39 -21.69 12.65
C HIS A 114 15.17 -21.56 11.74
N ASP A 115 15.05 -20.45 11.00
CA ASP A 115 13.95 -20.15 10.08
C ASP A 115 12.56 -20.32 10.72
N LYS A 116 12.37 -19.71 11.89
CA LYS A 116 11.14 -19.76 12.69
C LYS A 116 10.92 -18.48 13.48
N PHE A 117 9.69 -18.28 13.94
CA PHE A 117 9.38 -17.21 14.91
C PHE A 117 9.49 -17.78 16.34
N GLU A 118 10.12 -17.00 17.21
CA GLU A 118 10.25 -17.30 18.62
C GLU A 118 9.50 -16.27 19.46
N LEU A 119 8.84 -16.73 20.53
CA LEU A 119 8.18 -15.86 21.47
C LEU A 119 9.21 -15.09 22.29
N ALA A 120 9.30 -13.78 22.08
CA ALA A 120 10.24 -12.90 22.78
C ALA A 120 9.64 -12.32 24.07
N TYR A 121 8.35 -12.01 24.06
CA TYR A 121 7.67 -11.42 25.21
C TYR A 121 6.18 -11.76 25.23
N VAL A 122 5.65 -11.91 26.44
CA VAL A 122 4.22 -12.06 26.72
C VAL A 122 3.82 -11.14 27.86
N HIS A 123 2.81 -10.32 27.64
CA HIS A 123 2.30 -9.48 28.71
C HIS A 123 1.47 -10.31 29.71
N PRO A 124 1.88 -10.44 30.98
CA PRO A 124 1.24 -11.36 31.94
C PRO A 124 -0.24 -11.04 32.20
N GLU A 125 -0.60 -9.76 32.26
CA GLU A 125 -1.96 -9.34 32.57
C GLU A 125 -2.92 -9.52 31.36
N LEU A 126 -2.42 -9.32 30.13
CA LEU A 126 -3.23 -9.54 28.92
C LEU A 126 -3.60 -11.01 28.75
N ILE A 127 -2.84 -11.93 29.35
CA ILE A 127 -3.16 -13.37 29.34
C ILE A 127 -4.15 -13.73 30.46
N ARG A 128 -4.00 -13.14 31.64
CA ARG A 128 -4.81 -13.48 32.82
C ARG A 128 -6.24 -12.96 32.73
N ASN A 129 -6.42 -11.77 32.14
CA ASN A 129 -7.73 -11.15 32.00
C ASN A 129 -8.44 -11.64 30.74
N LYS A 130 -9.23 -12.71 30.88
CA LYS A 130 -9.98 -13.35 29.79
C LYS A 130 -11.02 -12.48 29.09
N SER A 131 -11.33 -11.28 29.58
CA SER A 131 -12.52 -10.54 29.13
C SER A 131 -12.36 -9.08 28.73
N GLN A 132 -11.27 -8.36 29.05
CA GLN A 132 -11.27 -6.89 28.82
C GLN A 132 -9.96 -6.22 28.42
N ALA A 133 -8.82 -6.88 28.45
CA ALA A 133 -7.56 -6.21 28.07
C ALA A 133 -7.21 -6.54 26.62
N PHE A 134 -7.66 -5.72 25.69
CA PHE A 134 -7.22 -5.77 24.30
C PHE A 134 -6.07 -4.79 24.08
N LEU A 135 -5.12 -5.21 23.26
CA LEU A 135 -4.13 -4.31 22.71
C LEU A 135 -4.80 -3.48 21.61
N ASN A 136 -4.85 -2.16 21.80
CA ASN A 136 -5.46 -1.26 20.85
C ASN A 136 -4.52 -0.98 19.67
N TYR A 137 -3.23 -0.73 19.99
CA TYR A 137 -2.22 -0.44 18.99
C TYR A 137 -0.85 -1.00 19.39
N GLY A 138 -0.09 -1.48 18.42
CA GLY A 138 1.29 -1.92 18.58
C GLY A 138 2.19 -1.11 17.64
N TYR A 139 3.31 -0.60 18.15
CA TYR A 139 4.21 0.25 17.37
C TYR A 139 5.67 -0.07 17.68
N LEU A 140 6.52 -0.10 16.67
CA LEU A 140 7.99 -0.17 16.83
C LEU A 140 8.57 1.21 16.51
N ASP A 141 9.18 1.86 17.51
CA ASP A 141 9.79 3.17 17.33
C ASP A 141 11.24 3.10 16.80
N LYS A 142 11.75 4.24 16.34
CA LYS A 142 13.12 4.37 15.80
C LYS A 142 14.22 4.18 16.85
N SER A 143 13.85 3.97 18.12
CA SER A 143 14.77 3.68 19.23
C SER A 143 14.70 2.21 19.68
N ASP A 144 14.19 1.34 18.80
CA ASP A 144 14.08 -0.09 19.02
C ASP A 144 13.23 -0.46 20.26
N ARG A 145 12.11 0.27 20.47
CA ARG A 145 11.13 -0.04 21.50
C ARG A 145 9.80 -0.41 20.84
N ILE A 146 9.28 -1.56 21.22
CA ILE A 146 7.91 -1.94 20.88
C ILE A 146 6.98 -1.36 21.93
N TRP A 147 6.00 -0.59 21.48
CA TRP A 147 4.95 -0.03 22.29
C TRP A 147 3.73 -0.95 22.23
N LEU A 148 3.26 -1.38 23.38
CA LEU A 148 2.00 -2.07 23.53
C LEU A 148 1.01 -1.09 24.17
N CYS A 149 0.10 -0.55 23.36
CA CYS A 149 -0.88 0.44 23.79
C CYS A 149 -2.18 -0.25 24.17
N CYS A 150 -2.49 -0.23 25.46
CA CYS A 150 -3.75 -0.71 26.02
C CYS A 150 -4.60 0.48 26.43
N LYS A 151 -5.86 0.25 26.81
CA LYS A 151 -6.79 1.30 27.21
C LYS A 151 -6.24 2.20 28.34
N ASP A 152 -5.66 1.60 29.37
CA ASP A 152 -5.27 2.29 30.59
C ASP A 152 -3.74 2.29 30.83
N SER A 153 -2.98 1.65 29.94
CA SER A 153 -1.53 1.49 30.11
C SER A 153 -0.79 1.42 28.78
N ILE A 154 0.44 1.88 28.79
CA ILE A 154 1.41 1.69 27.72
C ILE A 154 2.57 0.90 28.31
N ILE A 155 3.01 -0.11 27.56
CA ILE A 155 4.18 -0.90 27.89
C ILE A 155 5.19 -0.74 26.77
N TRP A 156 6.41 -0.36 27.14
CA TRP A 156 7.54 -0.39 26.22
C TRP A 156 8.33 -1.66 26.43
N TYR A 157 8.52 -2.41 25.40
CA TYR A 157 9.45 -3.54 25.36
C TYR A 157 10.69 -3.12 24.57
N ASN A 158 11.84 -3.06 25.22
CA ASN A 158 13.10 -2.77 24.56
C ASN A 158 13.62 -4.04 23.91
N ILE A 159 13.71 -4.06 22.58
CA ILE A 159 14.07 -5.26 21.83
C ILE A 159 15.55 -5.64 21.96
N ARG A 160 16.42 -4.71 22.40
CA ARG A 160 17.85 -4.96 22.61
C ARG A 160 18.15 -5.59 23.95
N THR A 161 17.47 -5.14 25.00
CA THR A 161 17.71 -5.57 26.37
C THR A 161 16.70 -6.61 26.87
N GLY A 162 15.58 -6.78 26.19
CA GLY A 162 14.46 -7.61 26.63
C GLY A 162 13.72 -7.05 27.85
N THR A 163 13.99 -5.83 28.25
CA THR A 163 13.37 -5.20 29.43
C THR A 163 12.06 -4.48 29.08
N THR A 164 11.17 -4.39 30.07
CA THR A 164 9.88 -3.68 29.91
C THR A 164 9.80 -2.47 30.86
N THR A 165 9.15 -1.42 30.37
CA THR A 165 8.76 -0.26 31.17
C THR A 165 7.25 -0.10 31.08
N HIS A 166 6.57 -0.03 32.23
CA HIS A 166 5.13 0.13 32.32
C HIS A 166 4.80 1.57 32.73
N MET A 167 3.82 2.18 32.08
CA MET A 167 3.32 3.49 32.42
C MET A 167 1.82 3.59 32.20
N PRO A 168 1.12 4.49 32.93
CA PRO A 168 -0.28 4.77 32.64
C PRO A 168 -0.42 5.38 31.24
N ALA A 169 -1.47 5.01 30.53
CA ALA A 169 -1.84 5.66 29.27
C ALA A 169 -2.29 7.11 29.58
N PRO A 170 -1.94 8.08 28.73
CA PRO A 170 -2.50 9.42 28.85
C PRO A 170 -4.03 9.37 28.64
N ALA A 171 -4.75 10.32 29.28
CA ALA A 171 -6.21 10.39 29.17
C ALA A 171 -6.67 11.02 27.84
N ILE A 172 -6.30 10.41 26.72
CA ILE A 172 -6.58 10.87 25.35
C ILE A 172 -7.51 9.93 24.55
N GLY A 173 -8.00 8.88 25.17
CA GLY A 173 -8.81 7.86 24.52
C GLY A 173 -7.96 6.72 23.93
N GLU A 174 -8.59 5.91 23.09
CA GLU A 174 -7.92 4.79 22.43
C GLU A 174 -6.92 5.29 21.38
N ILE A 175 -5.68 4.83 21.49
CA ILE A 175 -4.62 5.10 20.51
C ILE A 175 -4.89 4.25 19.27
N THR A 176 -4.98 4.90 18.12
CA THR A 176 -5.22 4.29 16.83
C THR A 176 -3.98 4.26 15.94
N THR A 177 -3.07 5.21 16.14
CA THR A 177 -1.81 5.30 15.39
C THR A 177 -0.78 6.12 16.17
N ILE A 178 0.49 5.85 15.92
CA ILE A 178 1.63 6.60 16.50
C ILE A 178 2.63 6.85 15.39
N GLU A 179 3.17 8.05 15.30
CA GLU A 179 4.26 8.41 14.42
C GLU A 179 5.36 9.15 15.17
N GLN A 180 6.59 8.70 15.03
CA GLN A 180 7.76 9.35 15.60
C GLN A 180 8.32 10.39 14.63
N ALA A 181 8.21 11.66 14.99
CA ALA A 181 8.74 12.76 14.18
C ALA A 181 10.27 12.81 14.26
N ASP A 182 10.79 13.05 15.43
CA ASP A 182 12.22 13.10 15.70
C ASP A 182 12.53 12.58 17.11
N GLY A 183 13.74 12.09 17.32
CA GLY A 183 14.26 11.72 18.64
C GLY A 183 13.23 11.18 19.62
N ASN A 184 12.77 12.04 20.52
CA ASN A 184 11.81 11.70 21.56
C ASN A 184 10.42 12.35 21.37
N HIS A 185 10.13 12.90 20.18
CA HIS A 185 8.84 13.52 19.88
C HIS A 185 7.97 12.62 19.02
N PHE A 186 6.72 12.52 19.42
CA PHE A 186 5.72 11.64 18.81
C PHE A 186 4.43 12.40 18.56
N PHE A 187 3.73 11.98 17.50
CA PHE A 187 2.33 12.29 17.28
C PHE A 187 1.50 11.05 17.56
N ILE A 188 0.39 11.21 18.24
CA ILE A 188 -0.49 10.13 18.67
C ILE A 188 -1.88 10.43 18.15
N GLY A 189 -2.36 9.60 17.22
CA GLY A 189 -3.73 9.62 16.71
C GLY A 189 -4.64 8.80 17.61
N THR A 190 -5.87 9.28 17.78
CA THR A 190 -6.92 8.63 18.55
C THR A 190 -8.26 8.73 17.85
N GLY A 191 -9.27 8.04 18.36
CA GLY A 191 -10.66 8.20 17.90
C GLY A 191 -11.26 9.59 18.14
N SER A 192 -10.60 10.44 18.94
CA SER A 192 -11.07 11.79 19.32
C SER A 192 -10.19 12.92 18.80
N GLY A 193 -9.08 12.63 18.15
CA GLY A 193 -8.20 13.66 17.60
C GLY A 193 -6.72 13.29 17.58
N LEU A 194 -5.89 14.31 17.44
CA LEU A 194 -4.45 14.23 17.38
C LEU A 194 -3.80 14.86 18.61
N PHE A 195 -2.74 14.25 19.12
CA PHE A 195 -1.98 14.72 20.27
C PHE A 195 -0.48 14.70 19.97
N ARG A 196 0.24 15.64 20.55
CA ARG A 196 1.70 15.66 20.55
C ARG A 196 2.22 15.13 21.87
N ALA A 197 3.25 14.33 21.83
CA ALA A 197 3.87 13.75 23.03
C ALA A 197 5.39 13.76 22.94
N GLY A 198 6.03 13.71 24.08
CA GLY A 198 7.47 13.57 24.18
C GLY A 198 7.87 12.57 25.27
N ILE A 199 9.06 11.99 25.12
CA ILE A 199 9.63 11.12 26.14
C ILE A 199 10.66 11.91 26.94
N GLY A 200 10.41 12.04 28.24
CA GLY A 200 11.32 12.65 29.21
C GLY A 200 11.34 11.83 30.49
N ASP A 201 12.53 11.65 31.10
CA ASP A 201 12.72 10.85 32.31
C ASP A 201 12.15 9.42 32.25
N GLY A 202 12.24 8.81 31.07
CA GLY A 202 11.70 7.47 30.81
C GLY A 202 10.17 7.36 30.83
N ARG A 203 9.46 8.47 30.66
CA ARG A 203 7.99 8.54 30.66
C ARG A 203 7.47 9.33 29.46
N LEU A 204 6.31 8.93 28.98
CA LEU A 204 5.56 9.66 27.97
C LEU A 204 4.84 10.83 28.63
N LYS A 205 4.99 12.03 28.05
CA LYS A 205 4.32 13.26 28.48
C LYS A 205 3.63 13.90 27.31
N LEU A 206 2.38 14.29 27.45
CA LEU A 206 1.71 15.11 26.44
C LEU A 206 2.35 16.50 26.40
N LEU A 207 2.51 17.02 25.20
CA LEU A 207 3.01 18.36 24.92
C LEU A 207 1.86 19.18 24.34
N SER A 208 1.61 20.36 24.93
CA SER A 208 0.57 21.25 24.41
C SER A 208 0.97 21.81 23.05
N ASP A 209 0.04 21.72 22.11
CA ASP A 209 0.17 22.25 20.75
C ASP A 209 -1.24 22.57 20.24
N GLU A 210 -1.62 23.85 20.31
CA GLU A 210 -2.98 24.31 19.97
C GLU A 210 -3.39 23.94 18.53
N THR A 211 -2.44 23.92 17.60
CA THR A 211 -2.70 23.54 16.21
C THR A 211 -3.04 22.06 16.11
N VAL A 212 -2.27 21.21 16.77
CA VAL A 212 -2.51 19.76 16.82
C VAL A 212 -3.82 19.45 17.55
N GLU A 213 -4.06 20.10 18.69
CA GLU A 213 -5.27 19.94 19.51
C GLU A 213 -6.54 20.44 18.81
N SER A 214 -6.42 21.26 17.76
CA SER A 214 -7.56 21.69 16.93
C SER A 214 -8.16 20.54 16.10
N ILE A 215 -7.40 19.45 15.90
CA ILE A 215 -7.88 18.26 15.18
C ILE A 215 -8.70 17.41 16.15
N SER A 216 -10.02 17.43 15.97
CA SER A 216 -11.01 16.71 16.80
C SER A 216 -11.70 15.56 16.04
N THR A 217 -11.21 15.21 14.87
CA THR A 217 -11.71 14.08 14.04
C THR A 217 -10.90 12.83 14.31
N PRO A 218 -11.49 11.62 14.19
CA PRO A 218 -10.74 10.38 14.33
C PRO A 218 -9.55 10.32 13.37
N VAL A 219 -8.38 10.01 13.91
CA VAL A 219 -7.12 9.87 13.17
C VAL A 219 -6.80 8.39 13.07
N HIS A 220 -6.63 7.89 11.85
CA HIS A 220 -6.38 6.47 11.59
C HIS A 220 -4.95 6.19 11.14
N GLU A 221 -4.30 7.18 10.51
CA GLU A 221 -2.96 7.04 9.98
C GLU A 221 -2.16 8.33 10.16
N LEU A 222 -0.87 8.19 10.39
CA LEU A 222 0.08 9.29 10.51
C LEU A 222 1.34 8.97 9.73
N TYR A 223 1.83 9.95 8.99
CA TYR A 223 3.10 9.86 8.29
C TYR A 223 3.89 11.16 8.42
N TYR A 224 5.06 11.11 9.02
CA TYR A 224 5.95 12.26 9.14
C TYR A 224 6.98 12.28 8.01
N HIS A 225 6.86 13.25 7.12
CA HIS A 225 7.79 13.47 6.03
C HIS A 225 9.01 14.27 6.51
N VAL A 226 10.12 13.58 6.71
CA VAL A 226 11.33 14.13 7.35
C VAL A 226 11.92 15.29 6.57
N VAL A 227 11.89 15.26 5.24
CA VAL A 227 12.52 16.27 4.38
C VAL A 227 11.79 17.60 4.44
N SER A 228 10.46 17.59 4.34
CA SER A 228 9.63 18.80 4.36
C SER A 228 9.17 19.19 5.77
N LYS A 229 9.45 18.37 6.80
CA LYS A 229 9.00 18.60 8.18
C LYS A 229 7.47 18.75 8.30
N GLN A 230 6.76 17.95 7.55
CA GLN A 230 5.30 17.95 7.49
C GLN A 230 4.76 16.64 8.05
N LEU A 231 3.66 16.73 8.79
CA LEU A 231 2.90 15.57 9.23
C LEU A 231 1.66 15.42 8.36
N PHE A 232 1.54 14.27 7.72
CA PHE A 232 0.35 13.88 6.97
C PHE A 232 -0.55 13.04 7.86
N ILE A 233 -1.83 13.41 7.96
CA ILE A 233 -2.78 12.89 8.93
C ILE A 233 -3.97 12.32 8.18
N GLY A 234 -4.17 11.02 8.27
CA GLY A 234 -5.27 10.29 7.67
C GLY A 234 -6.49 10.26 8.57
N SER A 235 -7.61 10.77 8.07
CA SER A 235 -8.91 10.77 8.75
C SER A 235 -9.99 10.20 7.85
N TYR A 236 -10.99 9.53 8.41
CA TYR A 236 -12.09 8.96 7.65
C TYR A 236 -12.91 10.02 6.89
N LYS A 237 -13.29 11.09 7.59
CA LYS A 237 -14.21 12.09 7.03
C LYS A 237 -13.50 13.13 6.18
N GLU A 238 -12.37 13.59 6.64
CA GLU A 238 -11.66 14.73 6.06
C GLU A 238 -10.59 14.30 5.05
N GLY A 239 -10.33 12.99 4.96
CA GLY A 239 -9.28 12.47 4.10
C GLY A 239 -7.90 12.74 4.67
N VAL A 240 -7.01 13.35 3.90
CA VAL A 240 -5.66 13.70 4.34
C VAL A 240 -5.61 15.16 4.76
N LEU A 241 -5.18 15.41 6.00
CA LEU A 241 -4.81 16.72 6.52
C LEU A 241 -3.29 16.82 6.61
N ILE A 242 -2.74 18.00 6.40
CA ILE A 242 -1.31 18.25 6.41
C ILE A 242 -0.99 19.30 7.47
N TYR A 243 -0.18 18.94 8.44
CA TYR A 243 0.37 19.89 9.40
C TYR A 243 1.76 20.34 8.94
N ASP A 244 1.83 21.58 8.45
CA ASP A 244 3.06 22.22 7.98
C ASP A 244 3.79 22.87 9.17
N MET A 245 4.60 22.09 9.85
CA MET A 245 5.19 22.41 11.16
C MET A 245 6.19 23.59 11.13
N GLU A 246 7.06 23.64 10.12
CA GLU A 246 8.10 24.66 10.01
C GLU A 246 7.74 25.82 9.07
N GLY A 247 6.74 25.63 8.20
CA GLY A 247 6.29 26.62 7.25
C GLY A 247 5.20 27.52 7.84
N THR A 248 3.96 27.19 7.58
CA THR A 248 2.81 28.04 7.98
C THR A 248 2.38 27.78 9.44
N GLY A 249 2.76 26.69 10.05
CA GLY A 249 2.28 26.23 11.35
C GLY A 249 0.78 25.95 11.38
N LYS A 250 0.18 25.60 10.21
CA LYS A 250 -1.27 25.41 10.05
C LYS A 250 -1.60 24.02 9.54
N ILE A 251 -2.85 23.63 9.76
CA ILE A 251 -3.44 22.45 9.16
C ILE A 251 -4.02 22.83 7.81
N ILE A 252 -3.63 22.09 6.77
CA ILE A 252 -4.05 22.29 5.39
C ILE A 252 -4.78 21.01 4.94
N PRO A 253 -6.07 21.07 4.57
CA PRO A 253 -6.78 19.91 4.05
C PRO A 253 -6.41 19.65 2.59
N CYS A 254 -6.16 18.36 2.25
CA CYS A 254 -6.14 17.93 0.86
C CYS A 254 -7.54 17.93 0.26
N GLN A 255 -7.66 18.24 -1.04
CA GLN A 255 -8.95 18.22 -1.73
C GLN A 255 -9.49 16.78 -1.89
N SER A 256 -8.64 15.79 -1.98
CA SER A 256 -8.98 14.36 -2.11
C SER A 256 -7.84 13.47 -1.59
N PRO A 257 -8.09 12.20 -1.23
CA PRO A 257 -9.42 11.60 -1.07
C PRO A 257 -10.13 12.10 0.18
N ASN A 258 -11.44 12.18 0.14
CA ASN A 258 -12.28 12.50 1.30
C ASN A 258 -13.45 11.50 1.42
N ASN A 259 -14.13 11.45 2.55
CA ASN A 259 -15.20 10.49 2.82
C ASN A 259 -14.80 9.05 2.53
N VAL A 260 -13.61 8.68 2.92
CA VAL A 260 -13.04 7.33 2.82
C VAL A 260 -11.98 7.17 3.90
N GLU A 261 -11.86 5.98 4.44
CA GLU A 261 -10.81 5.65 5.39
C GLU A 261 -9.42 5.73 4.72
N ILE A 262 -8.49 6.40 5.39
CA ILE A 262 -7.08 6.42 5.00
C ILE A 262 -6.39 5.34 5.82
N ASN A 263 -5.98 4.27 5.14
CA ASN A 263 -5.41 3.09 5.78
C ASN A 263 -3.90 3.20 5.96
N GLN A 264 -3.23 3.87 4.99
CA GLN A 264 -1.78 4.05 5.07
C GLN A 264 -1.33 5.20 4.16
N ILE A 265 -0.23 5.86 4.59
CA ILE A 265 0.48 6.87 3.81
C ILE A 265 1.95 6.49 3.78
N VAL A 266 2.52 6.35 2.58
CA VAL A 266 3.95 5.99 2.41
C VAL A 266 4.62 6.86 1.35
N ALA A 267 5.94 7.04 1.44
CA ALA A 267 6.68 7.72 0.38
C ALA A 267 6.77 6.86 -0.89
N LEU A 268 6.46 7.44 -2.02
CA LEU A 268 6.84 6.90 -3.33
C LEU A 268 8.26 7.37 -3.70
N ASN A 269 8.54 8.63 -3.42
CA ASN A 269 9.85 9.26 -3.57
C ASN A 269 9.93 10.52 -2.68
N ALA A 270 10.97 11.34 -2.83
CA ALA A 270 11.18 12.53 -1.99
C ALA A 270 10.09 13.62 -2.13
N HIS A 271 9.25 13.57 -3.16
CA HIS A 271 8.25 14.61 -3.47
C HIS A 271 6.82 14.09 -3.56
N GLU A 272 6.64 12.78 -3.65
CA GLU A 272 5.35 12.15 -3.86
C GLU A 272 5.09 11.08 -2.79
N LEU A 273 3.88 11.09 -2.26
CA LEU A 273 3.37 10.07 -1.34
C LEU A 273 2.28 9.24 -2.03
N LEU A 274 2.15 8.00 -1.59
CA LEU A 274 1.01 7.13 -1.90
C LEU A 274 0.08 7.07 -0.70
N VAL A 275 -1.21 7.20 -0.96
CA VAL A 275 -2.28 7.18 0.05
C VAL A 275 -3.18 5.99 -0.24
N ALA A 276 -3.14 4.97 0.62
CA ALA A 276 -4.02 3.82 0.59
C ALA A 276 -5.39 4.14 1.16
N THR A 277 -6.45 3.73 0.50
CA THR A 277 -7.81 4.00 0.96
C THR A 277 -8.66 2.74 1.13
N GLY A 278 -9.62 2.83 2.04
CA GLY A 278 -10.62 1.79 2.31
C GLY A 278 -11.75 1.71 1.25
N GLY A 279 -11.41 1.86 -0.05
CA GLY A 279 -12.41 1.64 -1.11
C GLY A 279 -12.29 2.52 -2.36
N LYS A 280 -11.37 3.49 -2.38
CA LYS A 280 -11.13 4.35 -3.56
C LYS A 280 -9.80 4.08 -4.26
N GLY A 281 -9.09 3.00 -3.89
CA GLY A 281 -7.78 2.64 -4.43
C GLY A 281 -6.66 3.45 -3.82
N VAL A 282 -5.61 3.72 -4.58
CA VAL A 282 -4.42 4.47 -4.16
C VAL A 282 -4.41 5.83 -4.83
N TYR A 283 -4.19 6.87 -4.04
CA TYR A 283 -3.97 8.24 -4.51
C TYR A 283 -2.48 8.56 -4.46
N LYS A 284 -2.06 9.44 -5.37
CA LYS A 284 -0.73 10.02 -5.35
C LYS A 284 -0.87 11.48 -4.90
N LEU A 285 -0.07 11.88 -3.91
CA LEU A 285 -0.09 13.20 -3.29
C LEU A 285 1.28 13.84 -3.44
N ASP A 286 1.31 15.05 -3.99
CA ASP A 286 2.53 15.86 -4.10
C ASP A 286 2.77 16.64 -2.80
N VAL A 287 3.95 16.47 -2.21
CA VAL A 287 4.32 17.04 -0.90
C VAL A 287 4.40 18.57 -0.92
N ASN A 288 4.73 19.17 -2.06
CA ASN A 288 4.95 20.62 -2.17
C ASN A 288 3.68 21.37 -2.52
N THR A 289 2.86 20.82 -3.41
CA THR A 289 1.64 21.46 -3.90
C THR A 289 0.39 21.03 -3.16
N TYR A 290 0.45 19.93 -2.41
CA TYR A 290 -0.65 19.26 -1.71
C TYR A 290 -1.76 18.78 -2.66
N MET A 291 -1.45 18.71 -3.95
CA MET A 291 -2.36 18.14 -4.94
C MET A 291 -2.37 16.64 -4.84
N SER A 292 -3.56 16.06 -4.83
CA SER A 292 -3.76 14.62 -4.75
C SER A 292 -4.71 14.17 -5.86
N GLU A 293 -4.33 13.08 -6.53
CA GLU A 293 -5.08 12.50 -7.64
C GLU A 293 -5.16 10.98 -7.55
N PRO A 294 -6.23 10.34 -8.08
CA PRO A 294 -6.28 8.90 -8.19
C PRO A 294 -5.11 8.39 -9.04
N TYR A 295 -4.37 7.41 -8.50
CA TYR A 295 -3.15 6.91 -9.13
C TYR A 295 -3.23 5.43 -9.54
N ILE A 296 -3.74 4.56 -8.65
CA ILE A 296 -3.98 3.15 -8.94
C ILE A 296 -5.40 2.84 -8.50
N THR A 297 -6.25 2.50 -9.46
CA THR A 297 -7.65 2.13 -9.20
C THR A 297 -7.99 0.84 -9.91
N ALA A 298 -8.88 0.05 -9.31
CA ALA A 298 -9.39 -1.15 -9.95
C ALA A 298 -10.22 -0.77 -11.19
N ASN A 299 -9.90 -1.37 -12.31
CA ASN A 299 -10.70 -1.30 -13.52
C ASN A 299 -11.28 -2.67 -13.83
N TYR A 300 -12.51 -2.89 -13.41
CA TYR A 300 -13.21 -4.17 -13.59
C TYR A 300 -13.49 -4.52 -15.07
N SER A 301 -13.30 -3.56 -15.97
CA SER A 301 -13.46 -3.76 -17.43
C SER A 301 -12.17 -4.18 -18.13
N SER A 302 -11.03 -4.18 -17.43
CA SER A 302 -9.75 -4.57 -18.01
C SER A 302 -9.06 -5.59 -17.09
N TYR A 303 -8.48 -6.62 -17.71
CA TYR A 303 -7.65 -7.61 -16.99
C TYR A 303 -6.30 -7.05 -16.51
N ASN A 304 -5.97 -5.81 -16.89
CA ASN A 304 -4.75 -5.10 -16.50
C ASN A 304 -5.07 -4.01 -15.50
N GLY A 305 -5.35 -4.37 -14.29
CA GLY A 305 -5.66 -3.42 -13.24
C GLY A 305 -5.55 -4.05 -11.86
N MET A 306 -5.80 -3.31 -10.84
CA MET A 306 -5.82 -3.78 -9.45
C MET A 306 -7.09 -4.62 -9.18
N ASN A 307 -6.98 -5.63 -8.31
CA ASN A 307 -8.08 -6.57 -7.99
C ASN A 307 -9.17 -6.00 -7.05
N GLY A 308 -9.01 -4.76 -6.58
CA GLY A 308 -9.97 -4.12 -5.69
C GLY A 308 -9.48 -2.76 -5.25
N ASN A 309 -10.38 -1.91 -4.80
CA ASN A 309 -10.08 -0.54 -4.38
C ASN A 309 -9.90 -0.38 -2.86
N ASN A 310 -10.07 -1.44 -2.08
CA ASN A 310 -9.81 -1.43 -0.65
C ASN A 310 -8.37 -1.90 -0.40
N ILE A 311 -7.49 -0.99 0.02
CA ILE A 311 -6.07 -1.22 0.20
C ILE A 311 -5.73 -1.06 1.67
N ASN A 312 -5.30 -2.15 2.31
CA ASN A 312 -4.91 -2.13 3.72
C ASN A 312 -3.49 -1.59 3.91
N ASP A 313 -2.57 -1.96 3.01
CA ASP A 313 -1.15 -1.66 3.17
C ASP A 313 -0.46 -1.48 1.82
N ILE A 314 0.59 -0.65 1.79
CA ILE A 314 1.43 -0.39 0.61
C ILE A 314 2.89 -0.55 1.01
N TYR A 315 3.63 -1.28 0.22
CA TYR A 315 5.08 -1.32 0.31
C TYR A 315 5.71 -0.93 -1.04
N VAL A 316 6.62 0.04 -1.02
CA VAL A 316 7.39 0.44 -2.20
C VAL A 316 8.81 -0.10 -2.02
N ASP A 317 9.23 -0.97 -2.92
CA ASP A 317 10.57 -1.56 -2.85
C ASP A 317 11.64 -0.75 -3.60
N GLU A 318 12.90 -1.15 -3.46
CA GLU A 318 14.05 -0.46 -4.05
C GLU A 318 14.06 -0.54 -5.59
N GLU A 319 13.31 -1.49 -6.16
CA GLU A 319 13.08 -1.59 -7.61
C GLU A 319 11.89 -0.73 -8.06
N GLU A 320 11.35 0.12 -7.19
CA GLU A 320 10.17 0.97 -7.44
C GLU A 320 8.89 0.17 -7.77
N ARG A 321 8.83 -1.11 -7.37
CA ARG A 321 7.58 -1.87 -7.45
C ARG A 321 6.69 -1.47 -6.28
N ILE A 322 5.42 -1.30 -6.56
CA ILE A 322 4.41 -0.99 -5.56
C ILE A 322 3.65 -2.28 -5.25
N TRP A 323 3.77 -2.73 -4.01
CA TRP A 323 3.07 -3.88 -3.47
C TRP A 323 1.85 -3.41 -2.71
N LEU A 324 0.68 -3.91 -3.06
CA LEU A 324 -0.61 -3.49 -2.52
C LEU A 324 -1.30 -4.65 -1.85
N ALA A 325 -1.62 -4.53 -0.57
CA ALA A 325 -2.48 -5.46 0.16
C ALA A 325 -3.94 -5.15 -0.16
N ASN A 326 -4.49 -5.83 -1.16
CA ASN A 326 -5.89 -5.68 -1.56
C ASN A 326 -6.80 -6.48 -0.63
N TYR A 327 -7.72 -5.82 0.05
CA TYR A 327 -8.68 -6.51 0.91
C TYR A 327 -9.99 -6.79 0.17
N PRO A 328 -10.48 -8.02 0.18
CA PRO A 328 -9.92 -9.28 0.71
C PRO A 328 -9.30 -10.17 -0.39
N THR A 329 -8.63 -9.60 -1.39
CA THR A 329 -8.30 -10.29 -2.65
C THR A 329 -6.82 -10.62 -2.84
N GLY A 330 -6.01 -10.55 -1.77
CA GLY A 330 -4.58 -10.89 -1.82
C GLY A 330 -3.70 -9.70 -2.16
N ILE A 331 -2.68 -9.89 -2.97
CA ILE A 331 -1.66 -8.88 -3.24
C ILE A 331 -1.65 -8.53 -4.73
N THR A 332 -1.58 -7.24 -5.01
CA THR A 332 -1.29 -6.72 -6.34
C THR A 332 0.12 -6.10 -6.34
N VAL A 333 0.94 -6.49 -7.29
CA VAL A 333 2.27 -5.89 -7.50
C VAL A 333 2.24 -5.11 -8.80
N ARG A 334 2.50 -3.81 -8.71
CA ARG A 334 2.65 -2.93 -9.88
C ARG A 334 4.13 -2.64 -10.09
N ASN A 335 4.63 -2.90 -11.30
CA ASN A 335 5.98 -2.55 -11.68
C ASN A 335 6.02 -1.19 -12.37
N ASN A 336 6.76 -0.23 -11.79
CA ASN A 336 6.88 1.13 -12.33
C ASN A 336 8.06 1.30 -13.30
N ARG A 337 9.12 0.49 -13.19
CA ARG A 337 10.35 0.63 -14.02
C ARG A 337 10.15 0.13 -15.45
N TYR A 338 9.28 -0.83 -15.65
CA TYR A 338 9.06 -1.43 -16.98
C TYR A 338 7.86 -0.77 -17.68
N GLY A 339 7.99 0.52 -17.99
CA GLY A 339 6.93 1.29 -18.66
C GLY A 339 6.79 1.06 -20.16
N SER A 340 7.30 -0.04 -20.72
CA SER A 340 7.29 -0.26 -22.17
C SER A 340 7.02 -1.68 -22.65
N TYR A 341 6.49 -2.55 -21.81
CA TYR A 341 5.99 -3.84 -22.31
C TYR A 341 4.48 -3.77 -22.48
N ASP A 342 4.01 -4.00 -23.71
CA ASP A 342 2.61 -4.22 -24.00
C ASP A 342 2.28 -5.68 -23.73
N LEU A 343 1.43 -5.96 -22.76
CA LEU A 343 0.90 -7.30 -22.53
C LEU A 343 -0.21 -7.56 -23.54
N ILE A 344 0.07 -8.43 -24.51
CA ILE A 344 -0.88 -8.85 -25.52
C ILE A 344 -1.50 -10.17 -25.08
N ARG A 345 -2.79 -10.17 -24.75
CA ARG A 345 -3.51 -11.38 -24.31
C ARG A 345 -4.97 -11.37 -24.74
N HIS A 346 -5.65 -12.50 -24.53
CA HIS A 346 -7.09 -12.62 -24.74
C HIS A 346 -7.88 -11.77 -23.74
N SER A 347 -8.95 -11.12 -24.21
CA SER A 347 -9.90 -10.38 -23.37
C SER A 347 -11.31 -10.61 -23.87
N LEU A 348 -12.15 -11.18 -23.01
CA LEU A 348 -13.57 -11.43 -23.32
C LEU A 348 -14.29 -10.12 -23.69
N GLY A 349 -15.00 -10.12 -24.79
CA GLY A 349 -15.73 -8.95 -25.29
C GLY A 349 -14.87 -7.88 -25.97
N ASN A 350 -13.55 -8.06 -26.04
CA ASN A 350 -12.65 -7.19 -26.78
C ASN A 350 -12.20 -7.84 -28.09
N SER A 351 -12.82 -7.45 -29.19
CA SER A 351 -12.46 -7.95 -30.53
C SER A 351 -11.06 -7.56 -31.02
N ARG A 352 -10.35 -6.71 -30.24
CA ARG A 352 -8.98 -6.28 -30.55
C ARG A 352 -7.93 -6.96 -29.68
N SER A 353 -8.31 -7.98 -28.93
CA SER A 353 -7.40 -8.80 -28.12
C SER A 353 -7.02 -10.08 -28.83
N LEU A 354 -6.04 -10.83 -28.31
CA LEU A 354 -5.79 -12.19 -28.77
C LEU A 354 -7.06 -13.03 -28.66
N VAL A 355 -7.21 -13.99 -29.53
CA VAL A 355 -8.35 -14.93 -29.51
C VAL A 355 -8.18 -15.96 -28.39
N ASN A 356 -6.93 -16.30 -28.07
CA ASN A 356 -6.57 -17.24 -26.99
C ASN A 356 -5.19 -16.89 -26.45
N ASP A 357 -4.97 -17.10 -25.16
CA ASP A 357 -3.69 -16.82 -24.49
C ASP A 357 -2.62 -17.89 -24.76
N GLN A 358 -2.98 -19.03 -25.32
CA GLN A 358 -2.01 -20.02 -25.78
C GLN A 358 -1.43 -19.60 -27.13
N VAL A 359 -0.29 -18.93 -27.07
CA VAL A 359 0.45 -18.50 -28.25
C VAL A 359 1.46 -19.60 -28.63
N HIS A 360 1.38 -20.11 -29.84
CA HIS A 360 2.29 -21.14 -30.35
C HIS A 360 3.45 -20.57 -31.13
N ASP A 361 3.21 -19.44 -31.84
CA ASP A 361 4.24 -18.79 -32.64
C ASP A 361 3.96 -17.30 -32.81
N VAL A 362 5.01 -16.52 -33.05
CA VAL A 362 4.96 -15.08 -33.30
C VAL A 362 5.83 -14.76 -34.51
N LEU A 363 5.27 -14.08 -35.50
CA LEU A 363 5.96 -13.64 -36.69
C LEU A 363 5.83 -12.13 -36.86
N GLU A 364 6.92 -11.45 -37.21
CA GLU A 364 6.91 -10.07 -37.69
C GLU A 364 6.98 -10.06 -39.24
N ASP A 365 6.07 -9.34 -39.88
CA ASP A 365 6.07 -9.19 -41.32
C ASP A 365 6.94 -8.01 -41.80
N SER A 366 7.05 -7.83 -43.12
CA SER A 366 7.84 -6.78 -43.75
C SER A 366 7.36 -5.35 -43.40
N ASP A 367 6.12 -5.19 -42.96
CA ASP A 367 5.52 -3.93 -42.58
C ASP A 367 5.71 -3.61 -41.07
N GLY A 368 6.29 -4.57 -40.32
CA GLY A 368 6.51 -4.51 -38.89
C GLY A 368 5.24 -4.83 -38.09
N ASP A 369 4.29 -5.53 -38.69
CA ASP A 369 3.12 -6.03 -37.98
C ASP A 369 3.44 -7.38 -37.32
N LEU A 370 2.99 -7.61 -36.10
CA LEU A 370 3.17 -8.85 -35.37
C LEU A 370 1.95 -9.77 -35.54
N TRP A 371 2.22 -10.99 -35.92
CA TRP A 371 1.24 -12.05 -36.16
C TRP A 371 1.38 -13.12 -35.09
N PHE A 372 0.28 -13.43 -34.40
CA PHE A 372 0.25 -14.41 -33.32
C PHE A 372 -0.54 -15.64 -33.74
N ALA A 373 0.09 -16.79 -33.72
CA ALA A 373 -0.57 -18.07 -33.89
C ALA A 373 -1.06 -18.54 -32.50
N THR A 374 -2.38 -18.65 -32.33
CA THR A 374 -2.96 -19.03 -31.01
C THR A 374 -3.80 -20.31 -31.16
N SER A 375 -3.98 -21.03 -30.04
CA SER A 375 -4.79 -22.25 -30.00
C SER A 375 -6.24 -21.91 -29.65
N ASN A 376 -7.15 -22.10 -30.61
CA ASN A 376 -8.60 -22.03 -30.33
C ASN A 376 -9.32 -23.15 -31.07
N GLY A 377 -8.85 -24.41 -30.94
CA GLY A 377 -9.55 -25.57 -31.44
C GLY A 377 -9.93 -25.53 -32.93
N ILE A 378 -9.04 -25.18 -33.85
CA ILE A 378 -9.14 -25.14 -35.32
C ILE A 378 -9.94 -23.94 -35.90
N PRO A 379 -9.38 -23.18 -36.81
CA PRO A 379 -7.99 -23.01 -37.20
C PRO A 379 -7.33 -21.82 -36.49
N TYR A 380 -6.02 -21.68 -36.63
CA TYR A 380 -5.23 -20.58 -36.12
C TYR A 380 -5.85 -19.22 -36.46
N VAL A 381 -6.16 -18.41 -35.45
CA VAL A 381 -6.54 -17.02 -35.67
C VAL A 381 -5.28 -16.18 -35.54
N ILE A 382 -4.97 -15.46 -36.60
CA ILE A 382 -3.81 -14.56 -36.63
C ILE A 382 -4.31 -13.16 -36.27
N CYS A 383 -3.72 -12.56 -35.24
CA CYS A 383 -3.99 -11.19 -34.82
C CYS A 383 -2.78 -10.33 -35.22
N SER A 384 -2.99 -9.26 -35.97
CA SER A 384 -1.93 -8.32 -36.37
C SER A 384 -1.88 -7.15 -35.38
N VAL A 385 -0.69 -6.84 -34.89
CA VAL A 385 -0.42 -5.70 -34.00
C VAL A 385 0.58 -4.76 -34.67
N ARG A 386 0.10 -3.62 -35.13
CA ARG A 386 0.93 -2.63 -35.80
C ARG A 386 1.69 -1.77 -34.81
N GLN A 387 3.01 -1.80 -34.85
CA GLN A 387 3.90 -0.99 -34.00
C GLN A 387 3.97 0.50 -34.38
N LYS A 388 3.10 1.03 -35.24
CA LYS A 388 3.12 2.47 -35.53
C LYS A 388 2.05 3.22 -34.76
N LYS A 389 2.53 3.99 -33.77
CA LYS A 389 1.86 5.14 -33.13
C LYS A 389 0.35 4.98 -32.93
N SER A 390 -0.04 4.48 -31.75
CA SER A 390 -1.31 4.78 -31.10
C SER A 390 -2.62 4.23 -31.68
N ARG A 391 -2.66 3.04 -32.28
CA ARG A 391 -3.92 2.29 -32.45
C ARG A 391 -3.67 0.81 -32.67
N LEU A 392 -4.11 0.00 -31.74
CA LEU A 392 -4.38 -1.43 -31.98
C LEU A 392 -5.55 -1.51 -32.97
N VAL A 393 -5.31 -1.89 -34.19
CA VAL A 393 -6.34 -2.20 -35.17
C VAL A 393 -6.33 -3.71 -35.37
N SER A 394 -7.29 -4.42 -34.76
CA SER A 394 -7.52 -5.82 -35.09
C SER A 394 -8.33 -5.90 -36.36
N SER A 395 -7.76 -6.45 -37.39
CA SER A 395 -8.52 -6.96 -38.51
C SER A 395 -8.57 -8.50 -38.41
N SER A 396 -9.72 -9.05 -38.10
CA SER A 396 -9.96 -10.47 -38.25
C SER A 396 -10.14 -10.76 -39.74
N LEU A 397 -9.08 -11.19 -40.41
CA LEU A 397 -9.16 -11.74 -41.75
C LEU A 397 -9.32 -13.26 -41.64
N MET A 398 -10.56 -13.72 -41.76
CA MET A 398 -10.87 -15.12 -42.05
C MET A 398 -10.42 -15.42 -43.48
N LYS A 399 -9.22 -15.95 -43.65
CA LYS A 399 -8.86 -16.62 -44.92
C LYS A 399 -8.92 -18.12 -44.69
N LEU A 400 -10.00 -18.71 -45.12
CA LEU A 400 -10.04 -20.16 -45.46
C LEU A 400 -9.00 -20.39 -46.54
N MET A 401 -7.98 -21.19 -46.26
CA MET A 401 -7.19 -21.83 -47.28
C MET A 401 -7.78 -23.22 -47.61
N PRO A 402 -7.72 -23.64 -48.86
CA PRO A 402 -8.38 -24.83 -49.37
C PRO A 402 -7.86 -26.13 -48.80
#